data_b8aae42edfc5c31e98d80ab493860913
#
_entry.id   b8aae42edfc5c31e98d80ab493860913
#
_cell.length_a   1.000
_cell.length_b   1.000
_cell.length_c   1.000
_cell.angle_alpha   90.00
_cell.angle_beta   90.00
_cell.angle_gamma   90.00
#
_symmetry.space_group_name_H-M   'P 1'
#
loop_
_entity.id
_entity.type
_entity.pdbx_description
1 polymer ?
#
loop_
_entity_poly.entity_id
_entity_poly.type
_entity_poly.pdbx_seq_one_letter_code
_entity_poly.pdbx_strand_id
1 'polypeptide(L)'
;MRGGVKTRILKIDMLRPDLDKIREAAEVIKHGGLVAFPTETVYGLGADAGNREADIRIFESKNRTIDNPLIVHICDLKDLEELTREVPEEAYRIAEKLWPGPVTLILWKSSKVLDEVTAGLPKIAIRMPSHPIASNLIKLSGVPIAAPSANLAGRPSPTTAEHVIRDLYGRIELIIDGGETLFGVESTIIDVTVKPPRLLRPGPIPVEELERVLGFEIEVPAYARGLAEAETALSPGTRYRHYAPKTPIKLVEAERYDDHEAYASKVLKIAEEEASKGLKVAILASRETVEYYASKGFKALILGSRKNPYEIAKNLFKVLRELDDLDLDLAICEGFEEKGLGLTIMNRLRKASGHNIVRV
;
A
#
# COMPACT_ATOMS: atom_id res chain seq x y z
N MET A 1 21.10 -22.89 -12.42
CA MET A 1 20.02 -22.54 -11.49
C MET A 1 20.71 -21.95 -10.26
N ARG A 2 20.57 -20.65 -9.97
CA ARG A 2 21.04 -20.08 -8.69
C ARG A 2 20.22 -20.76 -7.59
N GLY A 3 20.87 -21.40 -6.63
CA GLY A 3 20.19 -22.02 -5.48
C GLY A 3 19.29 -20.97 -4.82
N GLY A 4 18.04 -21.35 -4.51
CA GLY A 4 17.09 -20.44 -3.87
C GLY A 4 17.64 -19.94 -2.52
N VAL A 5 17.31 -18.71 -2.15
CA VAL A 5 17.67 -18.14 -0.84
C VAL A 5 16.95 -18.92 0.26
N LYS A 6 17.67 -19.33 1.32
CA LYS A 6 17.05 -19.94 2.48
C LYS A 6 16.31 -18.89 3.30
N THR A 7 15.00 -18.82 3.16
CA THR A 7 14.16 -17.88 3.92
C THR A 7 13.88 -18.41 5.33
N ARG A 8 14.13 -17.59 6.34
CA ARG A 8 13.72 -17.84 7.73
C ARG A 8 12.51 -17.00 8.08
N ILE A 9 11.70 -17.49 9.02
CA ILE A 9 10.51 -16.79 9.52
C ILE A 9 10.67 -16.60 11.02
N LEU A 10 10.58 -15.36 11.49
CA LEU A 10 10.60 -15.02 12.91
C LEU A 10 9.23 -14.50 13.33
N LYS A 11 8.57 -15.23 14.22
CA LYS A 11 7.32 -14.76 14.83
C LYS A 11 7.62 -13.84 16.01
N ILE A 12 7.08 -12.62 15.96
CA ILE A 12 7.29 -11.55 16.94
C ILE A 12 5.95 -10.94 17.31
N ASP A 13 5.63 -10.91 18.60
CA ASP A 13 4.44 -10.22 19.10
C ASP A 13 4.62 -8.70 18.99
N MET A 14 3.70 -8.02 18.31
CA MET A 14 3.70 -6.58 18.13
C MET A 14 3.57 -5.82 19.47
N LEU A 15 2.83 -6.37 20.44
CA LEU A 15 2.58 -5.74 21.74
C LEU A 15 3.74 -5.94 22.73
N ARG A 16 4.55 -6.98 22.51
CA ARG A 16 5.75 -7.30 23.31
C ARG A 16 6.87 -7.73 22.36
N PRO A 17 7.47 -6.77 21.63
CA PRO A 17 8.48 -7.10 20.63
C PRO A 17 9.71 -7.76 21.27
N ASP A 18 10.06 -8.94 20.79
CA ASP A 18 11.28 -9.65 21.14
C ASP A 18 12.47 -8.95 20.47
N LEU A 19 13.21 -8.14 21.26
CA LEU A 19 14.32 -7.34 20.76
C LEU A 19 15.50 -8.18 20.27
N ASP A 20 15.69 -9.40 20.77
CA ASP A 20 16.78 -10.26 20.31
C ASP A 20 16.49 -10.79 18.90
N LYS A 21 15.24 -11.18 18.62
CA LYS A 21 14.81 -11.54 17.27
C LYS A 21 14.87 -10.35 16.31
N ILE A 22 14.50 -9.13 16.78
CA ILE A 22 14.61 -7.94 15.94
C ILE A 22 16.08 -7.61 15.68
N ARG A 23 16.98 -7.78 16.65
CA ARG A 23 18.43 -7.61 16.46
C ARG A 23 18.96 -8.60 15.42
N GLU A 24 18.52 -9.86 15.45
CA GLU A 24 18.86 -10.83 14.42
C GLU A 24 18.44 -10.37 13.02
N ALA A 25 17.24 -9.80 12.88
CA ALA A 25 16.76 -9.25 11.61
C ALA A 25 17.55 -7.99 11.20
N ALA A 26 17.92 -7.15 12.17
CA ALA A 26 18.77 -5.96 11.93
C ALA A 26 20.16 -6.35 11.42
N GLU A 27 20.75 -7.43 11.93
CA GLU A 27 22.03 -7.94 11.42
C GLU A 27 21.90 -8.41 9.95
N VAL A 28 20.77 -9.00 9.55
CA VAL A 28 20.51 -9.34 8.13
C VAL A 28 20.57 -8.08 7.26
N ILE A 29 19.91 -6.98 7.67
CA ILE A 29 19.94 -5.68 6.97
C ILE A 29 21.37 -5.15 6.86
N LYS A 30 22.11 -5.10 7.97
CA LYS A 30 23.50 -4.59 8.01
C LYS A 30 24.45 -5.35 7.09
N HIS A 31 24.20 -6.63 6.87
CA HIS A 31 25.00 -7.47 5.96
C HIS A 31 24.47 -7.50 4.52
N GLY A 32 23.59 -6.54 4.15
CA GLY A 32 23.05 -6.40 2.79
C GLY A 32 21.99 -7.44 2.43
N GLY A 33 21.40 -8.12 3.44
CA GLY A 33 20.27 -9.02 3.24
C GLY A 33 18.94 -8.29 3.18
N LEU A 34 17.89 -9.01 2.77
CA LEU A 34 16.53 -8.51 2.66
C LEU A 34 15.65 -9.04 3.79
N VAL A 35 14.91 -8.15 4.44
CA VAL A 35 13.97 -8.49 5.51
C VAL A 35 12.58 -7.99 5.16
N ALA A 36 11.58 -8.88 5.13
CA ALA A 36 10.19 -8.45 5.11
C ALA A 36 9.68 -8.24 6.54
N PHE A 37 9.04 -7.11 6.79
CA PHE A 37 8.60 -6.72 8.13
C PHE A 37 7.25 -6.00 8.09
N PRO A 38 6.41 -6.14 9.16
CA PRO A 38 5.15 -5.45 9.27
C PRO A 38 5.36 -3.96 9.57
N THR A 39 4.50 -3.14 8.98
CA THR A 39 4.26 -1.77 9.43
C THR A 39 2.79 -1.62 9.83
N GLU A 40 2.38 -0.45 10.31
CA GLU A 40 0.97 -0.17 10.58
C GLU A 40 0.12 -0.11 9.30
N THR A 41 0.75 0.03 8.14
CA THR A 41 0.08 0.11 6.82
C THR A 41 0.01 -1.24 6.12
N VAL A 42 1.12 -1.70 5.58
CA VAL A 42 1.30 -3.00 4.91
C VAL A 42 2.70 -3.55 5.25
N TYR A 43 2.97 -4.80 4.91
CA TYR A 43 4.33 -5.34 5.03
C TYR A 43 5.27 -4.68 4.03
N GLY A 44 6.44 -4.25 4.52
CA GLY A 44 7.54 -3.72 3.72
C GLY A 44 8.63 -4.77 3.47
N LEU A 45 9.30 -4.70 2.32
CA LEU A 45 10.51 -5.45 2.02
C LEU A 45 11.71 -4.52 2.14
N GLY A 46 12.48 -4.64 3.21
CA GLY A 46 13.53 -3.71 3.58
C GLY A 46 14.94 -4.15 3.22
N ALA A 47 15.74 -3.15 2.86
CA ALA A 47 17.18 -3.21 2.72
C ALA A 47 17.82 -1.94 3.30
N ASP A 48 19.13 -1.97 3.54
CA ASP A 48 19.91 -0.77 3.89
C ASP A 48 19.91 0.21 2.70
N ALA A 49 19.30 1.39 2.90
CA ALA A 49 19.19 2.44 1.86
C ALA A 49 20.53 3.02 1.40
N GLY A 50 21.62 2.75 2.12
CA GLY A 50 22.99 3.09 1.75
C GLY A 50 23.74 1.98 1.00
N ASN A 51 23.10 0.81 0.81
CA ASN A 51 23.71 -0.33 0.16
C ASN A 51 23.09 -0.58 -1.22
N ARG A 52 23.80 -0.12 -2.25
CA ARG A 52 23.37 -0.23 -3.65
C ARG A 52 22.99 -1.65 -4.09
N GLU A 53 23.78 -2.64 -3.71
CA GLU A 53 23.54 -4.04 -4.10
C GLU A 53 22.27 -4.57 -3.43
N ALA A 54 22.04 -4.23 -2.16
CA ALA A 54 20.83 -4.61 -1.44
C ALA A 54 19.58 -3.96 -2.03
N ASP A 55 19.65 -2.68 -2.42
CA ASP A 55 18.55 -1.98 -3.08
C ASP A 55 18.20 -2.62 -4.42
N ILE A 56 19.19 -2.99 -5.26
CA ILE A 56 18.96 -3.69 -6.52
C ILE A 56 18.26 -5.04 -6.26
N ARG A 57 18.66 -5.77 -5.24
CA ARG A 57 18.04 -7.06 -4.86
C ARG A 57 16.57 -6.93 -4.48
N ILE A 58 16.13 -5.77 -3.95
CA ILE A 58 14.69 -5.51 -3.73
C ILE A 58 13.93 -5.63 -5.06
N PHE A 59 14.42 -5.00 -6.12
CA PHE A 59 13.77 -5.03 -7.44
C PHE A 59 13.78 -6.44 -8.04
N GLU A 60 14.91 -7.13 -7.97
CA GLU A 60 15.06 -8.50 -8.48
C GLU A 60 14.12 -9.48 -7.77
N SER A 61 14.08 -9.45 -6.42
CA SER A 61 13.25 -10.38 -5.63
C SER A 61 11.75 -10.20 -5.88
N LYS A 62 11.32 -8.98 -6.22
CA LYS A 62 9.93 -8.63 -6.50
C LYS A 62 9.55 -8.74 -7.98
N ASN A 63 10.47 -9.00 -8.89
CA ASN A 63 10.28 -8.80 -10.34
C ASN A 63 9.75 -7.38 -10.65
N ARG A 64 10.35 -6.35 -10.01
CA ARG A 64 9.97 -4.95 -10.11
C ARG A 64 10.98 -4.20 -10.98
N THR A 65 10.51 -3.23 -11.75
CA THR A 65 11.36 -2.34 -12.53
C THR A 65 12.06 -1.32 -11.65
N ILE A 66 13.32 -1.02 -11.95
CA ILE A 66 14.18 -0.11 -11.16
C ILE A 66 13.77 1.37 -11.29
N ASP A 67 12.95 1.71 -12.28
CA ASP A 67 12.41 3.06 -12.51
C ASP A 67 11.24 3.47 -11.58
N ASN A 68 10.96 2.66 -10.56
CA ASN A 68 9.90 2.88 -9.60
C ASN A 68 10.50 3.10 -8.20
N PRO A 69 10.57 4.34 -7.70
CA PRO A 69 11.33 4.70 -6.50
C PRO A 69 10.87 3.95 -5.25
N LEU A 70 11.72 3.90 -4.23
CA LEU A 70 11.47 3.28 -2.93
C LEU A 70 11.10 4.35 -1.89
N ILE A 71 10.50 3.93 -0.78
CA ILE A 71 10.28 4.78 0.39
C ILE A 71 11.37 4.45 1.41
N VAL A 72 12.09 5.46 1.88
CA VAL A 72 13.08 5.32 2.94
C VAL A 72 12.40 5.49 4.30
N HIS A 73 12.58 4.50 5.16
CA HIS A 73 12.02 4.47 6.50
C HIS A 73 13.09 4.86 7.52
N ILE A 74 12.75 5.81 8.37
CA ILE A 74 13.61 6.36 9.43
C ILE A 74 12.98 6.15 10.79
N CYS A 75 13.75 6.30 11.87
CA CYS A 75 13.27 6.29 13.25
C CYS A 75 13.69 7.52 14.06
N ASP A 76 14.47 8.42 13.48
CA ASP A 76 14.90 9.69 14.08
C ASP A 76 14.76 10.83 13.06
N LEU A 77 14.34 12.02 13.51
CA LEU A 77 14.24 13.21 12.65
C LEU A 77 15.60 13.69 12.14
N LYS A 78 16.71 13.33 12.81
CA LYS A 78 18.06 13.61 12.34
C LYS A 78 18.34 12.95 10.98
N ASP A 79 17.81 11.74 10.75
CA ASP A 79 17.94 11.06 9.46
C ASP A 79 17.29 11.87 8.35
N LEU A 80 16.18 12.59 8.65
CA LEU A 80 15.51 13.46 7.71
C LEU A 80 16.45 14.57 7.20
N GLU A 81 17.15 15.23 8.09
CA GLU A 81 18.09 16.30 7.75
C GLU A 81 19.31 15.79 6.95
N GLU A 82 19.75 14.56 7.23
CA GLU A 82 20.87 13.96 6.49
C GLU A 82 20.50 13.50 5.07
N LEU A 83 19.25 13.04 4.89
CA LEU A 83 18.77 12.51 3.62
C LEU A 83 18.24 13.59 2.67
N THR A 84 18.04 14.83 3.15
CA THR A 84 17.45 15.92 2.36
C THR A 84 18.39 17.12 2.24
N ARG A 85 18.17 17.95 1.21
CA ARG A 85 18.89 19.22 1.05
C ARG A 85 18.35 20.30 1.98
N GLU A 86 17.03 20.30 2.12
CA GLU A 86 16.27 21.23 2.95
C GLU A 86 14.98 20.55 3.40
N VAL A 87 14.49 20.97 4.55
CA VAL A 87 13.22 20.50 5.10
C VAL A 87 12.28 21.70 5.20
N PRO A 88 11.27 21.84 4.33
CA PRO A 88 10.34 22.96 4.40
C PRO A 88 9.45 22.89 5.65
N GLU A 89 8.90 24.06 6.05
CA GLU A 89 8.05 24.16 7.24
C GLU A 89 6.85 23.21 7.21
N GLU A 90 6.25 23.01 6.02
CA GLU A 90 5.16 22.09 5.81
C GLU A 90 5.53 20.65 6.19
N ALA A 91 6.78 20.23 5.90
CA ALA A 91 7.28 18.92 6.30
C ALA A 91 7.40 18.77 7.82
N TYR A 92 7.92 19.80 8.51
CA TYR A 92 7.99 19.79 9.97
C TYR A 92 6.61 19.76 10.62
N ARG A 93 5.64 20.54 10.12
CA ARG A 93 4.25 20.52 10.61
C ARG A 93 3.61 19.14 10.49
N ILE A 94 3.80 18.47 9.34
CA ILE A 94 3.29 17.12 9.13
C ILE A 94 4.01 16.13 10.04
N ALA A 95 5.34 16.17 10.11
CA ALA A 95 6.14 15.28 10.95
C ALA A 95 5.76 15.42 12.44
N GLU A 96 5.60 16.64 12.95
CA GLU A 96 5.23 16.88 14.34
C GLU A 96 3.87 16.29 14.72
N LYS A 97 2.90 16.32 13.82
CA LYS A 97 1.52 15.90 14.10
C LYS A 97 1.20 14.48 13.70
N LEU A 98 1.87 13.96 12.66
CA LEU A 98 1.50 12.70 12.00
C LEU A 98 2.62 11.65 11.98
N TRP A 99 3.82 11.97 12.48
CA TRP A 99 4.91 11.01 12.68
C TRP A 99 5.17 10.75 14.18
N PRO A 100 5.50 9.50 14.53
CA PRO A 100 5.52 8.30 13.65
C PRO A 100 4.11 7.93 13.19
N GLY A 101 3.99 7.56 11.90
CA GLY A 101 2.66 7.27 11.34
C GLY A 101 2.62 7.00 9.83
N PRO A 102 1.40 6.85 9.28
CA PRO A 102 1.18 6.38 7.92
C PRO A 102 1.24 7.50 6.88
N VAL A 103 2.17 8.46 7.02
CA VAL A 103 2.41 9.53 6.05
C VAL A 103 3.84 9.46 5.54
N THR A 104 4.00 9.63 4.24
CA THR A 104 5.28 9.72 3.53
C THR A 104 5.42 11.11 2.93
N LEU A 105 6.55 11.74 3.18
CA LEU A 105 6.91 13.04 2.63
C LEU A 105 7.82 12.89 1.42
N ILE A 106 7.55 13.65 0.37
CA ILE A 106 8.47 13.82 -0.76
C ILE A 106 9.26 15.11 -0.55
N LEU A 107 10.59 14.98 -0.57
CA LEU A 107 11.53 16.06 -0.29
C LEU A 107 12.68 16.06 -1.31
N TRP A 108 13.42 17.17 -1.43
CA TRP A 108 14.63 17.21 -2.26
C TRP A 108 15.73 16.37 -1.62
N LYS A 109 16.22 15.35 -2.34
CA LYS A 109 17.27 14.45 -1.82
C LYS A 109 18.62 15.16 -1.65
N SER A 110 19.36 14.76 -0.63
CA SER A 110 20.78 15.12 -0.49
C SER A 110 21.63 14.30 -1.46
N SER A 111 22.90 14.71 -1.63
CA SER A 111 23.86 13.97 -2.45
C SER A 111 24.29 12.62 -1.87
N LYS A 112 23.94 12.33 -0.62
CA LYS A 112 24.23 11.05 0.05
C LYS A 112 23.26 9.93 -0.39
N VAL A 113 22.09 10.28 -0.96
CA VAL A 113 21.04 9.32 -1.33
C VAL A 113 21.36 8.69 -2.69
N LEU A 114 21.37 7.36 -2.73
CA LEU A 114 21.64 6.58 -3.93
C LEU A 114 20.53 6.78 -5.00
N ASP A 115 20.91 6.77 -6.26
CA ASP A 115 19.98 6.89 -7.38
C ASP A 115 19.04 5.69 -7.50
N GLU A 116 19.48 4.52 -7.09
CA GLU A 116 18.67 3.29 -7.04
C GLU A 116 17.44 3.45 -6.13
N VAL A 117 17.59 4.13 -4.99
CA VAL A 117 16.50 4.40 -4.06
C VAL A 117 15.46 5.32 -4.67
N THR A 118 15.90 6.32 -5.42
CA THR A 118 15.03 7.36 -5.98
C THR A 118 14.68 7.15 -7.45
N ALA A 119 15.12 6.03 -8.05
CA ALA A 119 14.98 5.78 -9.50
C ALA A 119 15.58 6.94 -10.35
N GLY A 120 16.67 7.53 -9.89
CA GLY A 120 17.31 8.69 -10.53
C GLY A 120 16.58 10.02 -10.37
N LEU A 121 15.45 10.06 -9.65
CA LEU A 121 14.70 11.30 -9.40
C LEU A 121 15.45 12.22 -8.42
N PRO A 122 15.26 13.55 -8.52
CA PRO A 122 15.88 14.52 -7.63
C PRO A 122 15.25 14.58 -6.24
N LYS A 123 14.18 13.82 -6.00
CA LYS A 123 13.40 13.80 -4.76
C LYS A 123 13.45 12.41 -4.13
N ILE A 124 13.30 12.38 -2.80
CA ILE A 124 13.25 11.18 -1.98
C ILE A 124 11.91 11.10 -1.25
N ALA A 125 11.39 9.89 -1.11
CA ALA A 125 10.23 9.58 -0.29
C ALA A 125 10.70 9.10 1.09
N ILE A 126 10.29 9.78 2.17
CA ILE A 126 10.71 9.45 3.55
C ILE A 126 9.49 9.25 4.43
N ARG A 127 9.56 8.26 5.32
CA ARG A 127 8.52 7.96 6.29
C ARG A 127 9.11 7.50 7.62
N MET A 128 8.45 7.89 8.72
CA MET A 128 8.72 7.35 10.06
C MET A 128 7.52 6.47 10.46
N PRO A 129 7.62 5.13 10.37
CA PRO A 129 6.50 4.22 10.69
C PRO A 129 6.26 4.16 12.20
N SER A 130 4.97 3.95 12.59
CA SER A 130 4.58 3.85 14.01
C SER A 130 4.56 2.42 14.55
N HIS A 131 4.77 1.40 13.69
CA HIS A 131 4.73 0.00 14.11
C HIS A 131 5.94 -0.37 14.98
N PRO A 132 5.75 -0.95 16.19
CA PRO A 132 6.85 -1.21 17.12
C PRO A 132 7.96 -2.09 16.54
N ILE A 133 7.63 -3.12 15.76
CA ILE A 133 8.64 -3.98 15.11
C ILE A 133 9.43 -3.18 14.07
N ALA A 134 8.77 -2.39 13.23
CA ALA A 134 9.45 -1.57 12.21
C ALA A 134 10.38 -0.54 12.83
N SER A 135 9.91 0.21 13.83
CA SER A 135 10.71 1.24 14.52
C SER A 135 11.94 0.64 15.21
N ASN A 136 11.78 -0.50 15.88
CA ASN A 136 12.91 -1.18 16.52
C ASN A 136 13.88 -1.79 15.48
N LEU A 137 13.38 -2.33 14.37
CA LEU A 137 14.23 -2.85 13.29
C LEU A 137 15.12 -1.75 12.70
N ILE A 138 14.54 -0.58 12.37
CA ILE A 138 15.30 0.58 11.87
C ILE A 138 16.32 1.04 12.90
N LYS A 139 15.90 1.19 14.16
CA LYS A 139 16.78 1.62 15.24
C LYS A 139 17.95 0.67 15.47
N LEU A 140 17.71 -0.64 15.51
CA LEU A 140 18.74 -1.66 15.76
C LEU A 140 19.65 -1.91 14.57
N SER A 141 19.15 -1.69 13.33
CA SER A 141 20.02 -1.72 12.15
C SER A 141 20.95 -0.51 12.06
N GLY A 142 20.59 0.61 12.70
CA GLY A 142 21.44 1.81 12.72
C GLY A 142 21.57 2.49 11.35
N VAL A 143 20.70 2.13 10.38
CA VAL A 143 20.68 2.69 9.03
C VAL A 143 19.22 2.95 8.60
N PRO A 144 18.97 3.96 7.75
CA PRO A 144 17.67 4.10 7.09
C PRO A 144 17.37 2.88 6.22
N ILE A 145 16.11 2.44 6.20
CA ILE A 145 15.68 1.24 5.46
C ILE A 145 14.85 1.64 4.25
N ALA A 146 15.35 1.35 3.04
CA ALA A 146 14.56 1.44 1.82
C ALA A 146 13.59 0.27 1.74
N ALA A 147 12.28 0.54 1.64
CA ALA A 147 11.29 -0.53 1.60
C ALA A 147 10.05 -0.18 0.77
N PRO A 148 9.81 -0.89 -0.34
CA PRO A 148 8.49 -1.00 -0.96
C PRO A 148 7.63 -2.05 -0.23
N SER A 149 6.36 -2.22 -0.63
CA SER A 149 5.52 -3.31 -0.13
C SER A 149 6.13 -4.70 -0.44
N ALA A 150 5.98 -5.67 0.46
CA ALA A 150 6.63 -6.99 0.39
C ALA A 150 5.85 -8.01 -0.47
N ASN A 151 5.46 -7.65 -1.71
CA ASN A 151 4.75 -8.50 -2.68
C ASN A 151 5.48 -8.56 -4.02
N LEU A 152 5.20 -9.57 -4.83
CA LEU A 152 5.55 -9.55 -6.25
C LEU A 152 4.91 -8.36 -6.96
N ALA A 153 5.61 -7.76 -7.91
CA ALA A 153 5.13 -6.58 -8.63
C ALA A 153 3.74 -6.80 -9.25
N GLY A 154 2.88 -5.81 -9.16
CA GLY A 154 1.51 -5.84 -9.69
C GLY A 154 0.46 -6.47 -8.77
N ARG A 155 0.83 -7.36 -7.84
CA ARG A 155 -0.10 -8.04 -6.92
C ARG A 155 -0.60 -7.10 -5.80
N PRO A 156 -1.73 -7.43 -5.14
CA PRO A 156 -2.19 -6.70 -3.96
C PRO A 156 -1.14 -6.67 -2.86
N SER A 157 -0.99 -5.54 -2.16
CA SER A 157 -0.01 -5.40 -1.08
C SER A 157 -0.28 -6.37 0.07
N PRO A 158 0.77 -6.90 0.74
CA PRO A 158 0.62 -7.88 1.79
C PRO A 158 0.24 -7.22 3.12
N THR A 159 -0.78 -7.74 3.78
CA THR A 159 -1.27 -7.28 5.09
C THR A 159 -1.05 -8.32 6.19
N THR A 160 -0.57 -9.51 5.84
CA THR A 160 -0.18 -10.59 6.76
C THR A 160 1.13 -11.22 6.31
N ALA A 161 1.80 -11.97 7.20
CA ALA A 161 3.01 -12.71 6.87
C ALA A 161 2.76 -13.81 5.81
N GLU A 162 1.58 -14.45 5.83
CA GLU A 162 1.20 -15.46 4.84
C GLU A 162 1.18 -14.87 3.42
N HIS A 163 0.74 -13.63 3.25
CA HIS A 163 0.78 -12.95 1.95
C HIS A 163 2.23 -12.77 1.47
N VAL A 164 3.15 -12.42 2.39
CA VAL A 164 4.58 -12.28 2.08
C VAL A 164 5.19 -13.63 1.73
N ILE A 165 4.90 -14.68 2.52
CA ILE A 165 5.40 -16.04 2.30
C ILE A 165 4.97 -16.53 0.91
N ARG A 166 3.71 -16.37 0.53
CA ARG A 166 3.20 -16.75 -0.81
C ARG A 166 3.94 -16.06 -1.96
N ASP A 167 4.43 -14.84 -1.76
CA ASP A 167 5.07 -14.05 -2.81
C ASP A 167 6.60 -14.17 -2.80
N LEU A 168 7.24 -14.19 -1.62
CA LEU A 168 8.68 -13.96 -1.48
C LEU A 168 9.47 -15.08 -0.78
N TYR A 169 8.82 -16.16 -0.34
CA TYR A 169 9.55 -17.31 0.22
C TYR A 169 10.54 -17.90 -0.80
N GLY A 170 11.77 -18.17 -0.37
CA GLY A 170 12.85 -18.63 -1.26
C GLY A 170 13.53 -17.54 -2.08
N ARG A 171 13.16 -16.25 -1.89
CA ARG A 171 13.71 -15.10 -2.61
C ARG A 171 14.46 -14.11 -1.71
N ILE A 172 14.16 -14.10 -0.41
CA ILE A 172 14.69 -13.20 0.60
C ILE A 172 15.14 -13.96 1.84
N GLU A 173 16.04 -13.39 2.64
CA GLU A 173 16.66 -14.05 3.78
C GLU A 173 15.70 -14.24 4.96
N LEU A 174 14.83 -13.23 5.23
CA LEU A 174 14.06 -13.23 6.46
C LEU A 174 12.68 -12.59 6.30
N ILE A 175 11.69 -13.19 6.95
CA ILE A 175 10.33 -12.66 7.10
C ILE A 175 10.03 -12.55 8.58
N ILE A 176 9.66 -11.36 9.04
CA ILE A 176 9.13 -11.16 10.39
C ILE A 176 7.60 -11.32 10.32
N ASP A 177 7.08 -12.33 11.00
CA ASP A 177 5.64 -12.46 11.23
C ASP A 177 5.25 -11.69 12.48
N GLY A 178 4.67 -10.51 12.30
CA GLY A 178 4.14 -9.64 13.36
C GLY A 178 2.61 -9.55 13.35
N GLY A 179 1.93 -10.47 12.66
CA GLY A 179 0.46 -10.49 12.56
C GLY A 179 -0.08 -9.59 11.45
N GLU A 180 -1.38 -9.31 11.53
CA GLU A 180 -2.09 -8.50 10.55
C GLU A 180 -1.84 -7.00 10.76
N THR A 181 -1.67 -6.24 9.67
CA THR A 181 -1.45 -4.80 9.72
C THR A 181 -2.71 -4.03 10.10
N LEU A 182 -2.53 -2.84 10.69
CA LEU A 182 -3.65 -2.06 11.22
C LEU A 182 -4.54 -1.46 10.13
N PHE A 183 -3.94 -0.77 9.15
CA PHE A 183 -4.69 0.00 8.14
C PHE A 183 -4.99 -0.78 6.86
N GLY A 184 -4.19 -1.77 6.50
CA GLY A 184 -4.39 -2.61 5.32
C GLY A 184 -4.15 -1.94 3.97
N VAL A 185 -3.83 -0.64 3.95
CA VAL A 185 -3.47 0.14 2.76
C VAL A 185 -2.20 0.92 3.01
N GLU A 186 -1.46 1.26 1.94
CA GLU A 186 -0.16 1.95 2.05
C GLU A 186 -0.31 3.39 2.52
N SER A 187 0.79 3.97 2.99
CA SER A 187 0.89 5.35 3.49
C SER A 187 0.37 6.39 2.51
N THR A 188 -0.21 7.45 3.04
CA THR A 188 -0.48 8.69 2.31
C THR A 188 0.84 9.32 1.88
N ILE A 189 0.99 9.72 0.61
CA ILE A 189 2.21 10.36 0.08
C ILE A 189 1.88 11.78 -0.36
N ILE A 190 2.59 12.75 0.19
CA ILE A 190 2.43 14.17 -0.13
C ILE A 190 3.77 14.77 -0.56
N ASP A 191 3.78 15.50 -1.66
CA ASP A 191 4.92 16.29 -2.13
C ASP A 191 4.81 17.71 -1.55
N VAL A 192 5.68 18.02 -0.61
CA VAL A 192 5.77 19.32 0.04
C VAL A 192 6.82 20.23 -0.57
N THR A 193 7.46 19.82 -1.66
CA THR A 193 8.45 20.61 -2.41
C THR A 193 7.82 21.51 -3.46
N VAL A 194 6.51 21.42 -3.63
CA VAL A 194 5.70 22.23 -4.57
C VAL A 194 4.67 23.05 -3.81
N LYS A 195 4.19 24.14 -4.42
CA LYS A 195 3.17 25.02 -3.82
C LYS A 195 1.99 25.19 -4.77
N PRO A 196 0.78 24.84 -4.34
CA PRO A 196 0.46 24.16 -3.06
C PRO A 196 1.07 22.75 -3.02
N PRO A 197 1.26 22.16 -1.80
CA PRO A 197 1.63 20.77 -1.67
C PRO A 197 0.67 19.85 -2.42
N ARG A 198 1.21 18.75 -2.94
CA ARG A 198 0.46 17.88 -3.86
C ARG A 198 0.35 16.46 -3.32
N LEU A 199 -0.87 15.93 -3.27
CA LEU A 199 -1.10 14.52 -2.96
C LEU A 199 -0.61 13.65 -4.12
N LEU A 200 0.33 12.74 -3.85
CA LEU A 200 0.78 11.77 -4.86
C LEU A 200 0.04 10.44 -4.74
N ARG A 201 -0.30 10.04 -3.52
CA ARG A 201 -1.04 8.80 -3.26
C ARG A 201 -1.89 8.97 -2.00
N PRO A 202 -3.21 8.76 -2.07
CA PRO A 202 -4.05 8.73 -0.87
C PRO A 202 -3.74 7.47 -0.04
N GLY A 203 -3.92 7.57 1.27
CA GLY A 203 -3.66 6.52 2.25
C GLY A 203 -4.50 6.68 3.51
N PRO A 204 -4.07 6.13 4.67
CA PRO A 204 -4.84 6.17 5.91
C PRO A 204 -5.12 7.57 6.45
N ILE A 205 -4.24 8.53 6.18
CA ILE A 205 -4.48 9.94 6.54
C ILE A 205 -5.19 10.59 5.35
N PRO A 206 -6.46 11.00 5.50
CA PRO A 206 -7.22 11.63 4.44
C PRO A 206 -6.74 13.06 4.13
N VAL A 207 -7.15 13.57 2.97
CA VAL A 207 -6.80 14.92 2.50
C VAL A 207 -7.20 15.99 3.52
N GLU A 208 -8.40 15.89 4.05
CA GLU A 208 -8.97 16.83 5.01
C GLU A 208 -8.13 16.94 6.30
N GLU A 209 -7.49 15.86 6.71
CA GLU A 209 -6.58 15.86 7.86
C GLU A 209 -5.25 16.54 7.53
N LEU A 210 -4.68 16.28 6.34
CA LEU A 210 -3.47 16.97 5.88
C LEU A 210 -3.71 18.48 5.78
N GLU A 211 -4.84 18.91 5.21
CA GLU A 211 -5.22 20.31 5.08
C GLU A 211 -5.42 20.97 6.46
N ARG A 212 -6.01 20.23 7.41
CA ARG A 212 -6.16 20.71 8.79
C ARG A 212 -4.81 20.94 9.47
N VAL A 213 -3.84 20.05 9.26
CA VAL A 213 -2.48 20.17 9.80
C VAL A 213 -1.73 21.33 9.14
N LEU A 214 -1.86 21.49 7.84
CA LEU A 214 -1.18 22.54 7.08
C LEU A 214 -1.84 23.91 7.21
N GLY A 215 -3.16 23.97 7.42
CA GLY A 215 -3.96 25.18 7.51
C GLY A 215 -4.38 25.77 6.15
N PHE A 216 -4.21 25.00 5.06
CA PHE A 216 -4.60 25.39 3.70
C PHE A 216 -4.86 24.15 2.83
N GLU A 217 -5.53 24.35 1.69
CA GLU A 217 -5.85 23.30 0.73
C GLU A 217 -4.61 22.76 0.01
N ILE A 218 -4.63 21.47 -0.32
CA ILE A 218 -3.60 20.79 -1.10
C ILE A 218 -4.12 20.41 -2.48
N GLU A 219 -3.21 20.25 -3.45
CA GLU A 219 -3.57 19.78 -4.78
C GLU A 219 -3.83 18.25 -4.77
N VAL A 220 -4.99 17.83 -5.29
CA VAL A 220 -5.37 16.43 -5.46
C VAL A 220 -5.55 16.11 -6.95
N PRO A 221 -4.48 15.69 -7.65
CA PRO A 221 -4.55 15.44 -9.10
C PRO A 221 -5.33 14.17 -9.45
N ALA A 222 -5.74 14.04 -10.71
CA ALA A 222 -6.53 12.93 -11.22
C ALA A 222 -5.89 11.55 -10.97
N TYR A 223 -4.57 11.45 -11.10
CA TYR A 223 -3.85 10.20 -10.83
C TYR A 223 -3.91 9.79 -9.34
N ALA A 224 -3.94 10.75 -8.41
CA ALA A 224 -4.15 10.46 -6.99
C ALA A 224 -5.56 9.95 -6.70
N ARG A 225 -6.54 10.32 -7.51
CA ARG A 225 -7.90 9.76 -7.48
C ARG A 225 -7.99 8.38 -8.17
N GLY A 226 -6.94 7.95 -8.87
CA GLY A 226 -6.96 6.74 -9.69
C GLY A 226 -7.75 6.89 -11.00
N LEU A 227 -7.99 8.13 -11.45
CA LEU A 227 -8.72 8.45 -12.69
C LEU A 227 -7.80 8.57 -13.90
N ALA A 228 -6.49 8.67 -13.67
CA ALA A 228 -5.46 8.71 -14.69
C ALA A 228 -4.19 8.02 -14.18
N GLU A 229 -3.24 7.76 -15.07
CA GLU A 229 -1.88 7.38 -14.69
C GLU A 229 -0.99 8.63 -14.63
N ALA A 230 -0.01 8.63 -13.73
CA ALA A 230 1.02 9.66 -13.73
C ALA A 230 1.98 9.44 -14.92
N GLU A 231 2.43 10.51 -15.56
CA GLU A 231 3.38 10.45 -16.68
C GLU A 231 4.72 9.82 -16.26
N THR A 232 5.16 10.08 -15.03
CA THR A 232 6.35 9.51 -14.42
C THR A 232 6.02 8.83 -13.09
N ALA A 233 6.83 7.86 -12.67
CA ALA A 233 6.68 7.21 -11.36
C ALA A 233 7.24 8.12 -10.25
N LEU A 234 6.51 9.19 -9.90
CA LEU A 234 6.90 10.15 -8.86
C LEU A 234 7.03 9.53 -7.47
N SER A 235 6.30 8.43 -7.23
CA SER A 235 6.34 7.65 -6.00
C SER A 235 5.76 6.26 -6.26
N PRO A 236 5.93 5.27 -5.34
CA PRO A 236 5.31 3.96 -5.47
C PRO A 236 3.79 4.05 -5.64
N GLY A 237 3.24 3.38 -6.67
CA GLY A 237 1.80 3.31 -6.92
C GLY A 237 1.19 4.46 -7.71
N THR A 238 1.99 5.40 -8.25
CA THR A 238 1.50 6.50 -9.11
C THR A 238 1.42 6.11 -10.58
N ARG A 239 2.29 5.20 -11.04
CA ARG A 239 2.35 4.66 -12.40
C ARG A 239 2.26 3.14 -12.34
N TYR A 240 2.04 2.47 -13.44
CA TYR A 240 1.92 1.01 -13.59
C TYR A 240 0.64 0.40 -13.00
N ARG A 241 0.28 -0.77 -13.53
CA ARG A 241 -0.80 -1.60 -12.98
C ARG A 241 -0.39 -2.10 -11.59
N HIS A 242 -1.14 -1.72 -10.57
CA HIS A 242 -0.92 -2.10 -9.19
C HIS A 242 -2.17 -2.74 -8.58
N TYR A 243 -1.96 -3.51 -7.51
CA TYR A 243 -3.02 -4.06 -6.67
C TYR A 243 -3.95 -5.06 -7.36
N ALA A 244 -3.62 -5.51 -8.57
CA ALA A 244 -4.49 -6.35 -9.34
C ALA A 244 -4.37 -7.82 -8.88
N PRO A 245 -5.49 -8.48 -8.51
CA PRO A 245 -5.54 -9.93 -8.40
C PRO A 245 -5.44 -10.55 -9.79
N LYS A 246 -5.29 -11.87 -9.86
CA LYS A 246 -5.36 -12.62 -11.12
C LYS A 246 -6.75 -12.60 -11.70
N THR A 247 -7.77 -12.76 -10.84
CA THR A 247 -9.19 -12.64 -11.20
C THR A 247 -9.49 -11.22 -11.66
N PRO A 248 -9.96 -11.00 -12.88
CA PRO A 248 -10.38 -9.68 -13.36
C PRO A 248 -11.45 -9.05 -12.48
N ILE A 249 -11.40 -7.72 -12.34
CA ILE A 249 -12.41 -6.97 -11.59
C ILE A 249 -13.12 -5.99 -12.51
N LYS A 250 -14.45 -5.91 -12.37
CA LYS A 250 -15.29 -4.86 -12.93
C LYS A 250 -15.82 -4.01 -11.78
N LEU A 251 -15.38 -2.74 -11.70
CA LEU A 251 -15.79 -1.80 -10.67
C LEU A 251 -17.09 -1.10 -11.09
N VAL A 252 -18.06 -1.06 -10.21
CA VAL A 252 -19.33 -0.35 -10.43
C VAL A 252 -19.34 0.94 -9.64
N GLU A 253 -19.29 2.07 -10.33
CA GLU A 253 -19.36 3.40 -9.73
C GLU A 253 -20.76 4.00 -9.89
N ALA A 254 -21.20 4.80 -8.91
CA ALA A 254 -22.40 5.59 -8.96
C ALA A 254 -22.11 7.05 -8.57
N GLU A 255 -22.96 7.97 -8.98
CA GLU A 255 -22.86 9.37 -8.51
C GLU A 255 -23.21 9.50 -7.03
N ARG A 256 -24.12 8.63 -6.54
CA ARG A 256 -24.59 8.60 -5.15
C ARG A 256 -24.72 7.16 -4.66
N TYR A 257 -24.42 6.96 -3.38
CA TYR A 257 -24.45 5.65 -2.71
C TYR A 257 -25.37 5.61 -1.49
N ASP A 258 -26.20 6.64 -1.27
CA ASP A 258 -27.09 6.77 -0.13
C ASP A 258 -28.27 5.78 -0.17
N ASP A 259 -28.76 5.43 -1.36
CA ASP A 259 -29.75 4.36 -1.57
C ASP A 259 -29.04 3.03 -1.87
N HIS A 260 -28.73 2.29 -0.80
CA HIS A 260 -27.98 1.04 -0.91
C HIS A 260 -28.77 -0.05 -1.67
N GLU A 261 -30.12 -0.09 -1.55
CA GLU A 261 -30.93 -1.09 -2.23
C GLU A 261 -30.99 -0.85 -3.74
N ALA A 262 -31.26 0.40 -4.14
CA ALA A 262 -31.27 0.77 -5.55
C ALA A 262 -29.89 0.55 -6.20
N TYR A 263 -28.82 0.92 -5.48
CA TYR A 263 -27.45 0.69 -5.95
C TYR A 263 -27.13 -0.80 -6.07
N ALA A 264 -27.44 -1.61 -5.07
CA ALA A 264 -27.23 -3.05 -5.08
C ALA A 264 -28.00 -3.75 -6.23
N SER A 265 -29.23 -3.30 -6.52
CA SER A 265 -30.00 -3.82 -7.65
C SER A 265 -29.30 -3.59 -8.99
N LYS A 266 -28.66 -2.44 -9.19
CA LYS A 266 -27.88 -2.13 -10.41
C LYS A 266 -26.62 -2.99 -10.51
N VAL A 267 -25.90 -3.18 -9.40
CA VAL A 267 -24.72 -4.08 -9.32
C VAL A 267 -25.12 -5.51 -9.62
N LEU A 268 -26.24 -5.99 -9.06
CA LEU A 268 -26.77 -7.33 -9.30
C LEU A 268 -27.07 -7.56 -10.78
N LYS A 269 -27.73 -6.61 -11.43
CA LYS A 269 -28.04 -6.69 -12.87
C LYS A 269 -26.78 -6.90 -13.71
N ILE A 270 -25.69 -6.17 -13.41
CA ILE A 270 -24.41 -6.35 -14.10
C ILE A 270 -23.83 -7.75 -13.84
N ALA A 271 -23.93 -8.25 -12.60
CA ALA A 271 -23.45 -9.59 -12.25
C ALA A 271 -24.25 -10.68 -12.97
N GLU A 272 -25.59 -10.54 -13.07
CA GLU A 272 -26.48 -11.44 -13.81
C GLU A 272 -26.19 -11.45 -15.33
N GLU A 273 -25.93 -10.27 -15.91
CA GLU A 273 -25.54 -10.14 -17.31
C GLU A 273 -24.21 -10.86 -17.60
N GLU A 274 -23.21 -10.76 -16.73
CA GLU A 274 -21.94 -11.47 -16.90
C GLU A 274 -22.10 -12.97 -16.67
N ALA A 275 -22.86 -13.38 -15.66
CA ALA A 275 -23.13 -14.80 -15.39
C ALA A 275 -23.92 -15.47 -16.52
N SER A 276 -24.83 -14.75 -17.19
CA SER A 276 -25.58 -15.26 -18.35
C SER A 276 -24.70 -15.61 -19.54
N LYS A 277 -23.48 -15.08 -19.61
CA LYS A 277 -22.45 -15.42 -20.61
C LYS A 277 -21.67 -16.71 -20.24
N GLY A 278 -22.03 -17.36 -19.13
CA GLY A 278 -21.37 -18.58 -18.63
C GLY A 278 -20.16 -18.32 -17.74
N LEU A 279 -19.93 -17.07 -17.31
CA LEU A 279 -18.82 -16.72 -16.42
C LEU A 279 -19.13 -17.07 -14.96
N LYS A 280 -18.14 -17.57 -14.24
CA LYS A 280 -18.18 -17.73 -12.78
C LYS A 280 -17.94 -16.38 -12.13
N VAL A 281 -19.00 -15.75 -11.63
CA VAL A 281 -18.97 -14.40 -11.09
C VAL A 281 -19.10 -14.40 -9.57
N ALA A 282 -18.25 -13.59 -8.88
CA ALA A 282 -18.44 -13.23 -7.48
C ALA A 282 -18.66 -11.72 -7.37
N ILE A 283 -19.20 -11.27 -6.22
CA ILE A 283 -19.43 -9.86 -5.93
C ILE A 283 -18.60 -9.45 -4.71
N LEU A 284 -17.79 -8.39 -4.83
CA LEU A 284 -17.15 -7.73 -3.70
C LEU A 284 -18.10 -6.66 -3.18
N ALA A 285 -18.65 -6.89 -2.00
CA ALA A 285 -19.78 -6.18 -1.47
C ALA A 285 -19.48 -5.48 -0.15
N SER A 286 -20.24 -4.45 0.16
CA SER A 286 -20.31 -3.90 1.51
C SER A 286 -21.12 -4.83 2.43
N ARG A 287 -20.95 -4.66 3.74
CA ARG A 287 -21.72 -5.41 4.74
C ARG A 287 -23.22 -5.16 4.61
N GLU A 288 -23.60 -3.98 4.15
CA GLU A 288 -24.99 -3.55 3.97
C GLU A 288 -25.71 -4.28 2.83
N THR A 289 -24.97 -4.80 1.84
CA THR A 289 -25.54 -5.35 0.61
C THR A 289 -25.21 -6.84 0.39
N VAL A 290 -24.28 -7.41 1.14
CA VAL A 290 -23.78 -8.78 0.95
C VAL A 290 -24.87 -9.84 0.99
N GLU A 291 -25.81 -9.75 1.96
CA GLU A 291 -26.92 -10.71 2.11
C GLU A 291 -27.90 -10.63 0.92
N TYR A 292 -28.09 -9.44 0.36
CA TYR A 292 -28.91 -9.26 -0.82
C TYR A 292 -28.37 -10.07 -2.00
N TYR A 293 -27.05 -9.99 -2.28
CA TYR A 293 -26.44 -10.76 -3.37
C TYR A 293 -26.43 -12.27 -3.09
N ALA A 294 -26.14 -12.66 -1.85
CA ALA A 294 -26.16 -14.06 -1.43
C ALA A 294 -27.55 -14.68 -1.61
N SER A 295 -28.62 -13.95 -1.27
CA SER A 295 -30.02 -14.39 -1.48
C SER A 295 -30.38 -14.60 -2.94
N LYS A 296 -29.64 -14.00 -3.88
CA LYS A 296 -29.77 -14.15 -5.34
C LYS A 296 -28.88 -15.23 -5.92
N GLY A 297 -28.17 -15.99 -5.08
CA GLY A 297 -27.32 -17.11 -5.47
C GLY A 297 -25.90 -16.75 -5.90
N PHE A 298 -25.47 -15.48 -5.71
CA PHE A 298 -24.11 -15.07 -5.98
C PHE A 298 -23.19 -15.30 -4.77
N LYS A 299 -21.96 -15.75 -5.03
CA LYS A 299 -20.90 -15.69 -4.03
C LYS A 299 -20.55 -14.23 -3.79
N ALA A 300 -20.72 -13.76 -2.55
CA ALA A 300 -20.40 -12.40 -2.16
C ALA A 300 -19.30 -12.40 -1.10
N LEU A 301 -18.26 -11.57 -1.28
CA LEU A 301 -17.16 -11.36 -0.35
C LEU A 301 -17.30 -9.98 0.29
N ILE A 302 -17.17 -9.94 1.62
CA ILE A 302 -17.37 -8.70 2.39
C ILE A 302 -16.08 -7.88 2.41
N LEU A 303 -16.14 -6.66 1.89
CA LEU A 303 -15.08 -5.67 2.04
C LEU A 303 -15.11 -5.01 3.42
N GLY A 304 -16.30 -4.68 3.93
CA GLY A 304 -16.54 -4.02 5.20
C GLY A 304 -17.82 -3.19 5.18
N SER A 305 -18.08 -2.45 6.26
CA SER A 305 -19.26 -1.57 6.35
C SER A 305 -19.00 -0.21 5.70
N ARG A 306 -19.97 0.30 4.92
CA ARG A 306 -19.96 1.67 4.36
C ARG A 306 -19.90 2.74 5.46
N LYS A 307 -20.42 2.42 6.65
CA LYS A 307 -20.35 3.27 7.84
C LYS A 307 -18.97 3.30 8.50
N ASN A 308 -18.09 2.35 8.15
CA ASN A 308 -16.72 2.26 8.66
C ASN A 308 -15.72 2.05 7.53
N PRO A 309 -15.30 3.11 6.83
CA PRO A 309 -14.33 3.00 5.72
C PRO A 309 -12.98 2.40 6.13
N TYR A 310 -12.60 2.48 7.41
CA TYR A 310 -11.37 1.82 7.90
C TYR A 310 -11.46 0.30 7.82
N GLU A 311 -12.63 -0.29 8.07
CA GLU A 311 -12.84 -1.73 7.90
C GLU A 311 -12.65 -2.14 6.44
N ILE A 312 -13.22 -1.37 5.51
CA ILE A 312 -13.08 -1.61 4.06
C ILE A 312 -11.61 -1.51 3.65
N ALA A 313 -10.91 -0.45 4.05
CA ALA A 313 -9.50 -0.27 3.72
C ALA A 313 -8.64 -1.42 4.27
N LYS A 314 -8.87 -1.82 5.53
CA LYS A 314 -8.16 -2.92 6.18
C LYS A 314 -8.32 -4.25 5.46
N ASN A 315 -9.52 -4.56 4.99
CA ASN A 315 -9.84 -5.83 4.35
C ASN A 315 -9.52 -5.85 2.85
N LEU A 316 -9.36 -4.68 2.22
CA LEU A 316 -9.30 -4.54 0.77
C LEU A 316 -8.32 -5.51 0.11
N PHE A 317 -7.04 -5.44 0.46
CA PHE A 317 -6.02 -6.29 -0.15
C PHE A 317 -6.15 -7.76 0.25
N LYS A 318 -6.64 -8.05 1.44
CA LYS A 318 -6.94 -9.40 1.89
C LYS A 318 -8.01 -10.04 1.00
N VAL A 319 -9.12 -9.36 0.79
CA VAL A 319 -10.22 -9.83 -0.07
C VAL A 319 -9.77 -9.94 -1.53
N LEU A 320 -8.98 -8.99 -2.05
CA LEU A 320 -8.42 -9.09 -3.40
C LEU A 320 -7.47 -10.28 -3.57
N ARG A 321 -6.75 -10.70 -2.53
CA ARG A 321 -5.92 -11.91 -2.55
C ARG A 321 -6.76 -13.18 -2.42
N GLU A 322 -7.84 -13.14 -1.64
CA GLU A 322 -8.78 -14.25 -1.49
C GLU A 322 -9.46 -14.59 -2.82
N LEU A 323 -9.73 -13.61 -3.70
CA LEU A 323 -10.22 -13.87 -5.05
C LEU A 323 -9.35 -14.83 -5.85
N ASP A 324 -8.02 -14.76 -5.68
CA ASP A 324 -7.07 -15.60 -6.41
C ASP A 324 -7.08 -17.08 -5.94
N ASP A 325 -7.65 -17.35 -4.77
CA ASP A 325 -7.82 -18.70 -4.21
C ASP A 325 -9.18 -19.34 -4.65
N LEU A 326 -10.01 -18.55 -5.35
CA LEU A 326 -11.32 -18.99 -5.86
C LEU A 326 -11.24 -19.21 -7.37
N ASP A 327 -11.94 -20.22 -7.86
CA ASP A 327 -12.06 -20.53 -9.30
C ASP A 327 -13.12 -19.62 -9.93
N LEU A 328 -12.75 -18.35 -10.20
CA LEU A 328 -13.62 -17.30 -10.72
C LEU A 328 -13.09 -16.73 -12.03
N ASP A 329 -14.00 -16.38 -12.94
CA ASP A 329 -13.68 -15.70 -14.19
C ASP A 329 -13.73 -14.19 -14.06
N LEU A 330 -14.57 -13.65 -13.14
CA LEU A 330 -14.79 -12.22 -12.95
C LEU A 330 -15.28 -11.92 -11.53
N ALA A 331 -14.83 -10.80 -10.97
CA ALA A 331 -15.40 -10.21 -9.77
C ALA A 331 -16.06 -8.87 -10.11
N ILE A 332 -17.32 -8.68 -9.70
CA ILE A 332 -18.01 -7.39 -9.75
C ILE A 332 -17.76 -6.71 -8.39
N CYS A 333 -17.24 -5.50 -8.39
CA CYS A 333 -16.91 -4.79 -7.16
C CYS A 333 -17.78 -3.56 -6.98
N GLU A 334 -18.38 -3.41 -5.81
CA GLU A 334 -19.04 -2.16 -5.42
C GLU A 334 -18.04 -1.01 -5.32
N GLY A 335 -18.45 0.18 -5.76
CA GLY A 335 -17.78 1.44 -5.49
C GLY A 335 -18.23 2.08 -4.18
N PHE A 336 -17.50 3.13 -3.77
CA PHE A 336 -17.71 3.85 -2.51
C PHE A 336 -17.59 5.36 -2.74
N GLU A 337 -18.11 6.16 -1.81
CA GLU A 337 -17.96 7.62 -1.83
C GLU A 337 -16.49 8.03 -1.64
N GLU A 338 -16.04 9.05 -2.38
CA GLU A 338 -14.66 9.59 -2.32
C GLU A 338 -14.45 10.57 -1.15
N LYS A 339 -15.13 10.41 -0.04
CA LYS A 339 -14.97 11.27 1.13
C LYS A 339 -14.04 10.62 2.15
N GLY A 340 -13.11 11.39 2.70
CA GLY A 340 -12.15 10.88 3.68
C GLY A 340 -11.36 9.69 3.15
N LEU A 341 -11.36 8.57 3.88
CA LEU A 341 -10.67 7.33 3.47
C LEU A 341 -11.29 6.68 2.21
N GLY A 342 -12.51 7.05 1.83
CA GLY A 342 -13.14 6.58 0.60
C GLY A 342 -12.34 6.92 -0.66
N LEU A 343 -11.64 8.06 -0.69
CA LEU A 343 -10.71 8.40 -1.77
C LEU A 343 -9.60 7.34 -1.92
N THR A 344 -9.06 6.86 -0.80
CA THR A 344 -8.03 5.81 -0.78
C THR A 344 -8.57 4.48 -1.30
N ILE A 345 -9.77 4.09 -0.84
CA ILE A 345 -10.43 2.86 -1.26
C ILE A 345 -10.68 2.90 -2.77
N MET A 346 -11.27 3.98 -3.29
CA MET A 346 -11.57 4.13 -4.72
C MET A 346 -10.32 4.18 -5.58
N ASN A 347 -9.25 4.86 -5.14
CA ASN A 347 -7.96 4.82 -5.84
C ASN A 347 -7.44 3.39 -6.02
N ARG A 348 -7.52 2.56 -4.97
CA ARG A 348 -7.07 1.15 -5.00
C ARG A 348 -7.95 0.29 -5.90
N LEU A 349 -9.27 0.44 -5.81
CA LEU A 349 -10.24 -0.33 -6.61
C LEU A 349 -10.14 0.01 -8.11
N ARG A 350 -10.01 1.29 -8.46
CA ARG A 350 -9.82 1.72 -9.86
C ARG A 350 -8.56 1.13 -10.46
N LYS A 351 -7.45 1.12 -9.71
CA LYS A 351 -6.19 0.52 -10.16
C LYS A 351 -6.26 -1.01 -10.20
N ALA A 352 -6.88 -1.65 -9.21
CA ALA A 352 -7.05 -3.10 -9.16
C ALA A 352 -7.91 -3.62 -10.32
N SER A 353 -8.97 -2.86 -10.70
CA SER A 353 -9.82 -3.18 -11.85
C SER A 353 -9.15 -2.92 -13.21
N GLY A 354 -7.97 -2.28 -13.22
CA GLY A 354 -7.34 -1.83 -14.48
C GLY A 354 -8.22 -0.85 -15.25
N HIS A 355 -8.96 -0.01 -14.55
CA HIS A 355 -9.93 0.95 -15.09
C HIS A 355 -11.12 0.32 -15.83
N ASN A 356 -11.42 -0.96 -15.59
CA ASN A 356 -12.64 -1.60 -16.05
C ASN A 356 -13.81 -1.15 -15.16
N ILE A 357 -14.40 0.00 -15.49
CA ILE A 357 -15.38 0.72 -14.68
C ILE A 357 -16.69 0.84 -15.43
N VAL A 358 -17.79 0.51 -14.75
CA VAL A 358 -19.17 0.77 -15.20
C VAL A 358 -19.78 1.82 -14.29
N ARG A 359 -20.39 2.85 -14.87
CA ARG A 359 -21.12 3.89 -14.13
C ARG A 359 -22.63 3.68 -14.25
N VAL A 360 -23.34 3.77 -13.10
CA VAL A 360 -24.76 3.45 -12.98
C VAL A 360 -25.58 4.55 -12.30
#